data_49db81d6247c549d151e1b8b73253d60
#
_entry.id   49db81d6247c549d151e1b8b73253d60
#
_cell.length_a   1.000
_cell.length_b   1.000
_cell.length_c   1.000
_cell.angle_alpha   90.00
_cell.angle_beta   90.00
_cell.angle_gamma   90.00
#
_symmetry.space_group_name_H-M   'P 1'
#
loop_
_entity.id
_entity.type
_entity.pdbx_description
1 polymer ?
#
loop_
_entity_poly.entity_id
_entity_poly.type
_entity_poly.pdbx_seq_one_letter_code
_entity_poly.pdbx_strand_id
1 'polypeptide(L)'
;MTAVFGWSFLPSSPGKMTLIDQQYRQYSTTCPALINVKSTAPTDALNSTFSLLNWNIYKQQHQQWSKKLNEWANQADLITLQEAKYDQDLIHFSQQQKLSYYQNIAFNYQKQNYGVNTFSRVQAQQACGTRYSEPWTLVPKTGIATTYAFKDTTQSLLLVNLHGVNFTFTAEPLKEQVAPYIRLIEQHQGPIIISGDFNTWSEARTEEIIGTLVKAGFNETQFSKDQRLTILGLPLDHIFFRDLEMINAKSIATIASDHTPQLVTFSLLTKN
;
A
#
# COMPACT_ATOMS: atom_id res chain seq x y z
N MET A 1 4.88 47.77 -7.75
CA MET A 1 5.19 46.56 -7.00
C MET A 1 3.91 45.75 -6.90
N THR A 2 3.69 44.82 -7.79
CA THR A 2 2.54 43.90 -7.77
C THR A 2 2.96 42.66 -6.98
N ALA A 3 2.38 42.51 -5.82
CA ALA A 3 2.60 41.34 -4.95
C ALA A 3 2.03 40.09 -5.63
N VAL A 4 2.89 39.18 -6.03
CA VAL A 4 2.54 37.81 -6.40
C VAL A 4 2.33 37.03 -5.10
N PHE A 5 1.17 37.19 -4.48
CA PHE A 5 0.74 36.34 -3.39
C PHE A 5 -0.17 35.24 -3.93
N GLY A 6 0.17 33.98 -3.68
CA GLY A 6 -0.89 33.03 -3.38
C GLY A 6 -1.05 31.77 -4.22
N TRP A 7 -0.01 31.18 -4.86
CA TRP A 7 -0.20 29.86 -5.52
C TRP A 7 0.44 28.66 -4.80
N SER A 8 1.01 28.85 -3.61
CA SER A 8 1.69 27.79 -2.85
C SER A 8 0.79 27.03 -1.85
N PHE A 9 -0.50 27.29 -1.81
CA PHE A 9 -1.40 26.69 -0.83
C PHE A 9 -2.30 25.56 -1.39
N LEU A 10 -2.29 25.31 -2.68
CA LEU A 10 -3.06 24.23 -3.27
C LEU A 10 -2.17 23.00 -3.53
N PRO A 11 -2.69 21.78 -3.29
CA PRO A 11 -1.99 20.57 -3.68
C PRO A 11 -1.73 20.56 -5.18
N SER A 12 -0.53 20.16 -5.59
CA SER A 12 -0.18 19.96 -7.00
C SER A 12 0.19 18.50 -7.25
N SER A 13 -0.21 17.97 -8.40
CA SER A 13 0.14 16.61 -8.78
C SER A 13 1.35 16.62 -9.71
N PRO A 14 2.28 15.63 -9.59
CA PRO A 14 3.29 15.41 -10.62
C PRO A 14 2.63 15.22 -11.98
N GLY A 15 3.20 15.78 -13.06
CA GLY A 15 2.65 15.65 -14.40
C GLY A 15 2.56 14.20 -14.92
N LYS A 16 3.48 13.33 -14.44
CA LYS A 16 3.49 11.88 -14.73
C LYS A 16 3.45 11.08 -13.43
N MET A 17 2.85 9.90 -13.50
CA MET A 17 2.95 8.92 -12.42
C MET A 17 4.43 8.51 -12.28
N THR A 18 4.95 8.53 -11.06
CA THR A 18 6.37 8.29 -10.82
C THR A 18 6.54 7.44 -9.55
N LEU A 19 7.15 6.26 -9.73
CA LEU A 19 7.68 5.48 -8.63
C LEU A 19 9.10 5.95 -8.33
N ILE A 20 9.44 6.04 -7.04
CA ILE A 20 10.79 6.34 -6.56
C ILE A 20 11.25 5.18 -5.69
N ASP A 21 12.45 4.65 -5.92
CA ASP A 21 13.06 3.61 -5.09
C ASP A 21 14.08 4.15 -4.09
N GLN A 22 14.67 3.26 -3.28
CA GLN A 22 15.66 3.60 -2.25
C GLN A 22 16.97 4.19 -2.81
N GLN A 23 17.25 4.07 -4.11
CA GLN A 23 18.37 4.72 -4.79
C GLN A 23 17.96 6.02 -5.48
N TYR A 24 16.76 6.55 -5.19
CA TYR A 24 16.17 7.75 -5.82
C TYR A 24 15.99 7.61 -7.34
N ARG A 25 16.00 6.39 -7.88
CA ARG A 25 15.68 6.17 -9.29
C ARG A 25 14.19 6.35 -9.50
N GLN A 26 13.85 7.01 -10.59
CA GLN A 26 12.46 7.28 -10.94
C GLN A 26 12.02 6.38 -12.09
N TYR A 27 10.87 5.77 -11.94
CA TYR A 27 10.25 4.91 -12.93
C TYR A 27 8.88 5.45 -13.30
N SER A 28 8.64 5.59 -14.60
CA SER A 28 7.33 6.00 -15.12
C SER A 28 6.65 4.78 -15.73
N THR A 29 6.07 3.93 -14.87
CA THR A 29 5.34 2.75 -15.29
C THR A 29 3.97 2.70 -14.65
N THR A 30 2.96 2.41 -15.45
CA THR A 30 1.56 2.32 -15.02
C THR A 30 1.10 0.88 -15.07
N CYS A 31 0.52 0.36 -13.97
CA CYS A 31 -0.06 -0.97 -13.95
C CYS A 31 -1.15 -1.11 -15.04
N PRO A 32 -1.29 -2.27 -15.68
CA PRO A 32 -0.68 -3.56 -15.30
C PRO A 32 0.72 -3.82 -15.86
N ALA A 33 1.38 -2.86 -16.51
CA ALA A 33 2.72 -3.06 -17.03
C ALA A 33 3.76 -3.04 -15.90
N LEU A 34 4.18 -4.21 -15.44
CA LEU A 34 5.26 -4.36 -14.48
C LEU A 34 6.61 -4.16 -15.15
N ILE A 35 7.48 -3.38 -14.55
CA ILE A 35 8.88 -3.27 -14.95
C ILE A 35 9.78 -4.15 -14.07
N ASN A 36 10.77 -4.78 -14.70
CA ASN A 36 11.81 -5.48 -13.96
C ASN A 36 12.67 -4.48 -13.19
N VAL A 37 12.81 -4.71 -11.90
CA VAL A 37 13.70 -3.95 -11.05
C VAL A 37 15.06 -4.62 -11.09
N LYS A 38 16.08 -3.90 -11.55
CA LYS A 38 17.44 -4.42 -11.51
C LYS A 38 17.88 -4.59 -10.05
N SER A 39 17.85 -5.81 -9.57
CA SER A 39 18.48 -6.15 -8.29
C SER A 39 19.99 -6.01 -8.44
N THR A 40 20.61 -5.27 -7.53
CA THR A 40 22.06 -5.19 -7.41
C THR A 40 22.60 -6.19 -6.38
N ALA A 41 21.71 -6.90 -5.68
CA ALA A 41 22.06 -7.90 -4.69
C ALA A 41 21.64 -9.31 -5.13
N PRO A 42 22.40 -10.35 -4.80
CA PRO A 42 21.97 -11.71 -5.05
C PRO A 42 20.78 -12.05 -4.13
N THR A 43 19.72 -12.54 -4.74
CA THR A 43 18.71 -13.47 -4.21
C THR A 43 18.24 -13.30 -2.77
N ASP A 44 17.89 -12.09 -2.34
CA ASP A 44 17.02 -11.94 -1.17
C ASP A 44 15.61 -12.33 -1.56
N ALA A 45 15.07 -13.34 -0.89
CA ALA A 45 13.73 -13.85 -1.14
C ALA A 45 12.96 -14.00 0.19
N LEU A 46 11.65 -13.88 0.13
CA LEU A 46 10.79 -14.11 1.28
C LEU A 46 10.88 -15.57 1.76
N ASN A 47 10.78 -15.75 3.05
CA ASN A 47 10.54 -17.07 3.62
C ASN A 47 9.13 -17.53 3.29
N SER A 48 8.85 -18.83 3.38
CA SER A 48 7.50 -19.39 3.23
C SER A 48 6.51 -18.82 4.25
N THR A 49 6.99 -18.46 5.43
CA THR A 49 6.21 -17.72 6.45
C THR A 49 6.78 -16.31 6.55
N PHE A 50 5.91 -15.31 6.43
CA PHE A 50 6.28 -13.89 6.42
C PHE A 50 5.15 -13.03 7.02
N SER A 51 5.48 -11.80 7.39
CA SER A 51 4.52 -10.88 8.01
C SER A 51 4.40 -9.57 7.24
N LEU A 52 3.16 -9.06 7.16
CA LEU A 52 2.80 -7.78 6.55
C LEU A 52 2.27 -6.83 7.62
N LEU A 53 2.80 -5.61 7.64
CA LEU A 53 2.22 -4.46 8.34
C LEU A 53 1.52 -3.55 7.32
N ASN A 54 0.23 -3.28 7.51
CA ASN A 54 -0.52 -2.28 6.75
C ASN A 54 -0.94 -1.13 7.66
N TRP A 55 -0.71 0.13 7.24
CA TRP A 55 -1.06 1.28 8.06
C TRP A 55 -1.16 2.58 7.25
N ASN A 56 -2.31 3.26 7.31
CA ASN A 56 -2.42 4.67 6.95
C ASN A 56 -1.83 5.51 8.09
N ILE A 57 -0.73 6.25 7.84
CA ILE A 57 0.03 6.98 8.86
C ILE A 57 -0.36 8.45 8.98
N TYR A 58 -1.52 8.84 8.41
CA TYR A 58 -2.11 10.18 8.54
C TYR A 58 -1.10 11.31 8.29
N LYS A 59 -0.38 11.25 7.20
CA LYS A 59 0.63 12.25 6.81
C LYS A 59 1.70 12.53 7.88
N GLN A 60 1.91 11.56 8.78
CA GLN A 60 2.85 11.67 9.92
C GLN A 60 2.52 12.85 10.88
N GLN A 61 1.24 13.20 11.00
CA GLN A 61 0.82 14.36 11.81
C GLN A 61 0.75 14.06 13.31
N HIS A 62 0.49 12.82 13.71
CA HIS A 62 0.45 12.44 15.11
C HIS A 62 1.85 12.24 15.67
N GLN A 63 2.05 12.67 16.91
CA GLN A 63 3.27 12.35 17.64
C GLN A 63 3.41 10.84 17.80
N GLN A 64 4.66 10.34 17.90
CA GLN A 64 5.00 8.93 18.07
C GLN A 64 4.82 8.02 16.83
N TRP A 65 4.34 8.52 15.69
CA TRP A 65 4.21 7.68 14.49
C TRP A 65 5.53 6.94 14.16
N SER A 66 6.64 7.66 14.17
CA SER A 66 7.98 7.11 13.86
C SER A 66 8.41 6.04 14.86
N LYS A 67 8.22 6.30 16.17
CA LYS A 67 8.52 5.33 17.23
C LYS A 67 7.69 4.06 17.06
N LYS A 68 6.39 4.20 16.80
CA LYS A 68 5.47 3.07 16.63
C LYS A 68 5.73 2.32 15.34
N LEU A 69 6.00 3.01 14.24
CA LEU A 69 6.39 2.36 13.00
C LEU A 69 7.66 1.53 13.18
N ASN A 70 8.68 2.05 13.85
CA ASN A 70 9.90 1.30 14.17
C ASN A 70 9.64 0.06 15.03
N GLU A 71 8.77 0.19 16.05
CA GLU A 71 8.41 -0.93 16.94
C GLU A 71 7.75 -2.08 16.15
N TRP A 72 6.78 -1.76 15.29
CA TRP A 72 6.05 -2.77 14.53
C TRP A 72 6.81 -3.29 13.31
N ALA A 73 7.63 -2.47 12.68
CA ALA A 73 8.49 -2.87 11.56
C ALA A 73 9.45 -4.01 11.91
N ASN A 74 9.85 -4.12 13.19
CA ASN A 74 10.68 -5.24 13.65
C ASN A 74 9.96 -6.60 13.56
N GLN A 75 8.64 -6.60 13.41
CA GLN A 75 7.81 -7.80 13.32
C GLN A 75 7.30 -8.04 11.88
N ALA A 76 7.69 -7.21 10.92
CA ALA A 76 7.19 -7.27 9.56
C ALA A 76 8.32 -7.47 8.53
N ASP A 77 8.06 -8.29 7.54
CA ASP A 77 8.91 -8.47 6.35
C ASP A 77 8.52 -7.49 5.25
N LEU A 78 7.22 -7.18 5.17
CA LEU A 78 6.61 -6.27 4.22
C LEU A 78 5.81 -5.20 4.97
N ILE A 79 5.84 -3.96 4.47
CA ILE A 79 5.12 -2.84 5.08
C ILE A 79 4.44 -2.03 3.97
N THR A 80 3.15 -1.81 4.09
CA THR A 80 2.38 -0.94 3.20
C THR A 80 1.85 0.25 3.98
N LEU A 81 2.27 1.46 3.56
CA LEU A 81 1.84 2.71 4.18
C LEU A 81 1.03 3.53 3.20
N GLN A 82 -0.05 4.15 3.71
CA GLN A 82 -0.84 5.14 2.99
C GLN A 82 -0.68 6.50 3.66
N GLU A 83 -0.96 7.57 2.91
CA GLU A 83 -0.74 8.95 3.31
C GLU A 83 0.69 9.25 3.79
N ALA A 84 1.65 8.49 3.30
CA ALA A 84 3.04 8.66 3.70
C ALA A 84 3.65 9.94 3.11
N LYS A 85 4.22 10.77 3.96
CA LYS A 85 5.03 11.92 3.56
C LYS A 85 6.44 11.44 3.24
N TYR A 86 6.91 11.75 2.05
CA TYR A 86 8.28 11.42 1.62
C TYR A 86 9.26 12.46 2.15
N ASP A 87 9.77 12.25 3.34
CA ASP A 87 10.71 13.13 4.03
C ASP A 87 11.92 12.36 4.58
N GLN A 88 12.83 13.12 5.20
CA GLN A 88 14.04 12.54 5.75
C GLN A 88 13.78 11.56 6.89
N ASP A 89 12.70 11.72 7.65
CA ASP A 89 12.37 10.80 8.75
C ASP A 89 11.97 9.43 8.21
N LEU A 90 11.18 9.39 7.13
CA LEU A 90 10.78 8.13 6.49
C LEU A 90 11.95 7.46 5.75
N ILE A 91 12.84 8.25 5.13
CA ILE A 91 14.07 7.75 4.51
C ILE A 91 15.00 7.18 5.59
N HIS A 92 15.19 7.90 6.70
CA HIS A 92 16.01 7.44 7.81
C HIS A 92 15.46 6.14 8.43
N PHE A 93 14.13 6.06 8.62
CA PHE A 93 13.47 4.83 9.02
C PHE A 93 13.85 3.65 8.12
N SER A 94 13.75 3.82 6.79
CA SER A 94 14.08 2.74 5.86
C SER A 94 15.53 2.29 5.94
N GLN A 95 16.46 3.23 6.15
CA GLN A 95 17.89 2.97 6.29
C GLN A 95 18.20 2.24 7.61
N GLN A 96 17.64 2.71 8.73
CA GLN A 96 17.80 2.06 10.04
C GLN A 96 17.26 0.63 10.06
N GLN A 97 16.10 0.42 9.44
CA GLN A 97 15.46 -0.89 9.35
C GLN A 97 16.02 -1.78 8.23
N LYS A 98 16.95 -1.25 7.40
CA LYS A 98 17.54 -1.94 6.23
C LYS A 98 16.46 -2.42 5.25
N LEU A 99 15.50 -1.55 4.96
CA LEU A 99 14.37 -1.86 4.08
C LEU A 99 14.61 -1.30 2.67
N SER A 100 14.29 -2.10 1.66
CA SER A 100 14.03 -1.60 0.31
C SER A 100 12.68 -0.92 0.28
N TYR A 101 12.46 0.07 -0.59
CA TYR A 101 11.15 0.69 -0.73
C TYR A 101 10.85 1.17 -2.15
N TYR A 102 9.55 1.33 -2.38
CA TYR A 102 8.98 2.09 -3.49
C TYR A 102 7.98 3.10 -2.94
N GLN A 103 8.09 4.32 -3.44
CA GLN A 103 7.11 5.38 -3.21
C GLN A 103 6.42 5.75 -4.51
N ASN A 104 5.10 5.89 -4.47
CA ASN A 104 4.31 6.50 -5.52
C ASN A 104 3.72 7.81 -5.02
N ILE A 105 4.17 8.92 -5.64
CA ILE A 105 3.74 10.26 -5.24
C ILE A 105 2.35 10.55 -5.79
N ALA A 106 1.40 10.80 -4.91
CA ALA A 106 0.06 11.26 -5.25
C ALA A 106 0.06 12.77 -5.56
N PHE A 107 0.52 13.56 -4.61
CA PHE A 107 0.53 15.02 -4.73
C PHE A 107 1.69 15.64 -3.94
N ASN A 108 1.98 16.90 -4.27
CA ASN A 108 2.88 17.77 -3.51
C ASN A 108 2.04 18.83 -2.78
N TYR A 109 2.31 19.03 -1.53
CA TYR A 109 1.74 20.08 -0.72
C TYR A 109 2.80 20.68 0.19
N GLN A 110 2.93 22.00 0.21
CA GLN A 110 3.96 22.73 0.97
C GLN A 110 5.38 22.18 0.77
N LYS A 111 5.75 21.90 -0.47
CA LYS A 111 7.05 21.32 -0.87
C LYS A 111 7.31 19.90 -0.35
N GLN A 112 6.31 19.22 0.21
CA GLN A 112 6.39 17.84 0.64
C GLN A 112 5.60 16.94 -0.31
N ASN A 113 6.14 15.78 -0.62
CA ASN A 113 5.49 14.77 -1.43
C ASN A 113 4.70 13.80 -0.54
N TYR A 114 3.48 13.48 -0.93
CA TYR A 114 2.61 12.54 -0.22
C TYR A 114 2.15 11.44 -1.18
N GLY A 115 1.96 10.25 -0.64
CA GLY A 115 1.48 9.13 -1.44
C GLY A 115 1.46 7.82 -0.66
N VAL A 116 1.71 6.72 -1.35
CA VAL A 116 1.84 5.39 -0.74
C VAL A 116 3.28 4.93 -0.78
N ASN A 117 3.72 4.22 0.27
CA ASN A 117 5.03 3.56 0.33
C ASN A 117 4.85 2.07 0.56
N THR A 118 5.61 1.28 -0.16
CA THR A 118 5.78 -0.15 0.09
C THR A 118 7.22 -0.41 0.48
N PHE A 119 7.45 -0.92 1.70
CA PHE A 119 8.77 -1.30 2.19
C PHE A 119 8.87 -2.81 2.28
N SER A 120 10.08 -3.34 2.17
CA SER A 120 10.34 -4.77 2.27
C SER A 120 11.77 -5.07 2.74
N ARG A 121 11.95 -6.18 3.48
CA ARG A 121 13.27 -6.69 3.85
C ARG A 121 14.01 -7.32 2.69
N VAL A 122 13.30 -7.67 1.62
CA VAL A 122 13.83 -8.26 0.40
C VAL A 122 13.60 -7.34 -0.79
N GLN A 123 14.43 -7.45 -1.83
CA GLN A 123 14.28 -6.64 -3.03
C GLN A 123 13.10 -7.13 -3.87
N ALA A 124 12.23 -6.22 -4.30
CA ALA A 124 11.20 -6.56 -5.28
C ALA A 124 11.82 -6.94 -6.64
N GLN A 125 11.20 -7.91 -7.32
CA GLN A 125 11.59 -8.30 -8.68
C GLN A 125 11.02 -7.34 -9.72
N GLN A 126 9.77 -6.93 -9.53
CA GLN A 126 9.04 -6.07 -10.43
C GLN A 126 8.20 -5.07 -9.65
N ALA A 127 7.89 -3.95 -10.27
CA ALA A 127 7.01 -2.92 -9.71
C ALA A 127 6.21 -2.19 -10.78
N CYS A 128 5.03 -1.70 -10.43
CA CYS A 128 4.28 -0.68 -11.17
C CYS A 128 3.45 0.17 -10.21
N GLY A 129 2.95 1.29 -10.68
CA GLY A 129 2.09 2.17 -9.89
C GLY A 129 0.81 2.54 -10.61
N THR A 130 -0.16 3.04 -9.86
CA THR A 130 -1.34 3.72 -10.38
C THR A 130 -1.50 5.07 -9.72
N ARG A 131 -2.14 5.98 -10.42
CA ARG A 131 -2.61 7.27 -9.90
C ARG A 131 -3.98 7.56 -10.48
N TYR A 132 -4.92 7.83 -9.62
CA TYR A 132 -6.30 8.14 -9.98
C TYR A 132 -6.72 9.42 -9.28
N SER A 133 -7.20 10.42 -10.01
CA SER A 133 -7.65 11.70 -9.44
C SER A 133 -9.04 11.56 -8.83
N GLU A 134 -9.21 12.03 -7.61
CA GLU A 134 -10.54 12.08 -7.02
C GLU A 134 -11.43 13.06 -7.79
N PRO A 135 -12.66 12.68 -8.14
CA PRO A 135 -13.52 13.51 -8.99
C PRO A 135 -13.82 14.91 -8.44
N TRP A 136 -13.91 15.04 -7.10
CA TRP A 136 -14.32 16.27 -6.45
C TRP A 136 -13.17 17.14 -5.93
N THR A 137 -12.16 16.50 -5.38
CA THR A 137 -11.02 17.20 -4.77
C THR A 137 -9.88 17.41 -5.75
N LEU A 138 -9.87 16.68 -6.86
CA LEU A 138 -8.78 16.59 -7.83
C LEU A 138 -7.44 16.15 -7.21
N VAL A 139 -7.43 15.78 -5.93
CA VAL A 139 -6.26 15.23 -5.25
C VAL A 139 -6.13 13.76 -5.62
N PRO A 140 -5.02 13.35 -6.26
CA PRO A 140 -4.88 11.97 -6.66
C PRO A 140 -4.73 11.03 -5.47
N LYS A 141 -5.22 9.81 -5.64
CA LYS A 141 -4.91 8.64 -4.84
C LYS A 141 -4.01 7.71 -5.65
N THR A 142 -3.13 7.02 -4.97
CA THR A 142 -2.11 6.19 -5.61
C THR A 142 -2.11 4.78 -5.05
N GLY A 143 -1.51 3.87 -5.82
CA GLY A 143 -1.19 2.53 -5.37
C GLY A 143 0.09 2.02 -6.01
N ILE A 144 0.65 0.98 -5.43
CA ILE A 144 1.88 0.30 -5.89
C ILE A 144 1.58 -1.20 -5.94
N ALA A 145 2.00 -1.85 -7.01
CA ALA A 145 2.12 -3.30 -7.07
C ALA A 145 3.59 -3.69 -7.19
N THR A 146 4.00 -4.69 -6.41
CA THR A 146 5.36 -5.24 -6.39
C THR A 146 5.31 -6.76 -6.38
N THR A 147 6.32 -7.42 -6.96
CA THR A 147 6.47 -8.88 -6.87
C THR A 147 7.72 -9.24 -6.09
N TYR A 148 7.63 -10.29 -5.29
CA TYR A 148 8.73 -10.80 -4.45
C TYR A 148 8.91 -12.31 -4.65
N ALA A 149 10.15 -12.75 -4.86
CA ALA A 149 10.46 -14.18 -4.90
C ALA A 149 10.30 -14.80 -3.51
N PHE A 150 9.91 -16.06 -3.46
CA PHE A 150 10.04 -16.89 -2.27
C PHE A 150 11.31 -17.75 -2.33
N LYS A 151 11.84 -18.10 -1.15
CA LYS A 151 12.88 -19.11 -1.03
C LYS A 151 12.32 -20.48 -1.38
N ASP A 152 13.16 -21.31 -1.98
CA ASP A 152 12.89 -22.74 -2.22
C ASP A 152 11.67 -23.05 -3.12
N THR A 153 11.18 -22.04 -3.87
CA THR A 153 10.09 -22.21 -4.84
C THR A 153 10.25 -21.26 -6.03
N THR A 154 9.61 -21.59 -7.15
CA THR A 154 9.55 -20.72 -8.33
C THR A 154 8.40 -19.70 -8.27
N GLN A 155 7.57 -19.75 -7.22
CA GLN A 155 6.47 -18.82 -7.03
C GLN A 155 6.97 -17.44 -6.60
N SER A 156 6.17 -16.43 -6.89
CA SER A 156 6.36 -15.08 -6.37
C SER A 156 5.06 -14.55 -5.76
N LEU A 157 5.21 -13.72 -4.72
CA LEU A 157 4.12 -12.96 -4.15
C LEU A 157 3.86 -11.72 -5.01
N LEU A 158 2.60 -11.46 -5.39
CA LEU A 158 2.15 -10.15 -5.83
C LEU A 158 1.57 -9.39 -4.62
N LEU A 159 2.18 -8.27 -4.26
CA LEU A 159 1.70 -7.37 -3.21
C LEU A 159 1.19 -6.08 -3.84
N VAL A 160 -0.05 -5.73 -3.56
CA VAL A 160 -0.66 -4.43 -3.92
C VAL A 160 -0.89 -3.61 -2.66
N ASN A 161 -0.36 -2.38 -2.66
CA ASN A 161 -0.63 -1.35 -1.67
C ASN A 161 -1.51 -0.29 -2.31
N LEU A 162 -2.71 -0.07 -1.79
CA LEU A 162 -3.70 0.84 -2.35
C LEU A 162 -4.12 1.91 -1.34
N HIS A 163 -4.21 3.16 -1.79
CA HIS A 163 -4.99 4.19 -1.13
C HIS A 163 -6.18 4.51 -2.05
N GLY A 164 -7.37 4.07 -1.66
CA GLY A 164 -8.61 4.20 -2.43
C GLY A 164 -9.08 5.65 -2.51
N VAL A 165 -9.74 6.01 -3.62
CA VAL A 165 -10.45 7.29 -3.72
C VAL A 165 -11.47 7.42 -2.60
N ASN A 166 -11.64 8.62 -2.04
CA ASN A 166 -12.50 8.82 -0.88
C ASN A 166 -13.82 9.49 -1.24
N PHE A 167 -13.79 10.74 -1.64
CA PHE A 167 -14.98 11.59 -1.80
C PHE A 167 -15.71 11.28 -3.11
N THR A 168 -16.44 10.15 -3.16
CA THR A 168 -17.27 9.77 -4.33
C THR A 168 -18.62 9.23 -3.86
N PHE A 169 -19.72 9.65 -4.49
CA PHE A 169 -21.06 9.19 -4.14
C PHE A 169 -21.35 7.77 -4.62
N THR A 170 -20.62 7.30 -5.62
CA THR A 170 -20.76 5.95 -6.19
C THR A 170 -19.48 5.14 -6.01
N ALA A 171 -19.56 3.84 -6.16
CA ALA A 171 -18.41 2.93 -6.15
C ALA A 171 -17.60 2.95 -7.45
N GLU A 172 -18.13 3.50 -8.55
CA GLU A 172 -17.51 3.43 -9.88
C GLU A 172 -16.08 4.01 -9.93
N PRO A 173 -15.76 5.19 -9.34
CA PRO A 173 -14.38 5.67 -9.34
C PRO A 173 -13.41 4.74 -8.59
N LEU A 174 -13.86 4.07 -7.53
CA LEU A 174 -13.06 3.09 -6.82
C LEU A 174 -12.82 1.83 -7.66
N LYS A 175 -13.85 1.36 -8.36
CA LYS A 175 -13.76 0.26 -9.32
C LYS A 175 -12.79 0.57 -10.47
N GLU A 176 -12.87 1.75 -11.07
CA GLU A 176 -11.93 2.19 -12.10
C GLU A 176 -10.48 2.24 -11.58
N GLN A 177 -10.29 2.73 -10.34
CA GLN A 177 -8.98 2.77 -9.71
C GLN A 177 -8.39 1.37 -9.49
N VAL A 178 -9.22 0.38 -9.17
CA VAL A 178 -8.77 -1.01 -8.91
C VAL A 178 -8.59 -1.83 -10.18
N ALA A 179 -9.24 -1.46 -11.27
CA ALA A 179 -9.24 -2.22 -12.53
C ALA A 179 -7.83 -2.60 -13.07
N PRO A 180 -6.79 -1.75 -13.00
CA PRO A 180 -5.43 -2.14 -13.39
C PRO A 180 -4.88 -3.30 -12.56
N TYR A 181 -5.23 -3.36 -11.27
CA TYR A 181 -4.79 -4.43 -10.38
C TYR A 181 -5.54 -5.73 -10.63
N ILE A 182 -6.83 -5.66 -10.98
CA ILE A 182 -7.60 -6.87 -11.38
C ILE A 182 -6.92 -7.52 -12.58
N ARG A 183 -6.49 -6.76 -13.58
CA ARG A 183 -5.74 -7.29 -14.73
C ARG A 183 -4.40 -7.93 -14.33
N LEU A 184 -3.68 -7.38 -13.33
CA LEU A 184 -2.47 -8.00 -12.79
C LEU A 184 -2.78 -9.33 -12.08
N ILE A 185 -3.85 -9.34 -11.29
CA ILE A 185 -4.31 -10.51 -10.52
C ILE A 185 -4.67 -11.66 -11.46
N GLU A 186 -5.33 -11.38 -12.58
CA GLU A 186 -5.70 -12.37 -13.61
C GLU A 186 -4.48 -12.98 -14.31
N GLN A 187 -3.40 -12.21 -14.42
CA GLN A 187 -2.16 -12.64 -15.09
C GLN A 187 -1.16 -13.29 -14.12
N HIS A 188 -1.28 -13.02 -12.82
CA HIS A 188 -0.32 -13.51 -11.82
C HIS A 188 -0.63 -14.95 -11.40
N GLN A 189 0.44 -15.78 -11.43
CA GLN A 189 0.41 -17.16 -10.98
C GLN A 189 1.16 -17.29 -9.66
N GLY A 190 0.44 -17.40 -8.55
CA GLY A 190 1.01 -17.49 -7.22
C GLY A 190 0.21 -16.69 -6.20
N PRO A 191 0.71 -16.62 -4.96
CA PRO A 191 0.03 -15.92 -3.89
C PRO A 191 -0.06 -14.42 -4.15
N ILE A 192 -1.18 -13.83 -3.69
CA ILE A 192 -1.47 -12.42 -3.85
C ILE A 192 -1.94 -11.83 -2.52
N ILE A 193 -1.48 -10.63 -2.21
CA ILE A 193 -2.01 -9.79 -1.14
C ILE A 193 -2.38 -8.42 -1.72
N ILE A 194 -3.56 -7.93 -1.36
CA ILE A 194 -4.00 -6.56 -1.62
C ILE A 194 -4.28 -5.92 -0.26
N SER A 195 -3.57 -4.88 0.08
CA SER A 195 -3.67 -4.19 1.37
C SER A 195 -3.78 -2.69 1.18
N GLY A 196 -4.39 -2.00 2.13
CA GLY A 196 -4.44 -0.56 2.11
C GLY A 196 -5.64 0.05 2.81
N ASP A 197 -5.77 1.35 2.67
CA ASP A 197 -6.96 2.12 2.98
C ASP A 197 -7.82 2.23 1.72
N PHE A 198 -8.94 1.52 1.70
CA PHE A 198 -9.88 1.48 0.56
C PHE A 198 -10.96 2.54 0.65
N ASN A 199 -11.03 3.27 1.77
CA ASN A 199 -12.09 4.26 2.01
C ASN A 199 -13.51 3.68 1.82
N THR A 200 -13.77 2.49 2.33
CA THR A 200 -15.04 1.74 2.22
C THR A 200 -16.09 2.16 3.24
N TRP A 201 -16.33 3.46 3.37
CA TRP A 201 -17.23 4.05 4.35
C TRP A 201 -18.73 3.96 4.01
N SER A 202 -19.09 3.32 2.90
CA SER A 202 -20.50 3.04 2.55
C SER A 202 -20.68 1.59 2.10
N GLU A 203 -21.88 1.04 2.29
CA GLU A 203 -22.24 -0.32 1.89
C GLU A 203 -21.94 -0.56 0.41
N ALA A 204 -22.34 0.34 -0.49
CA ALA A 204 -22.11 0.20 -1.91
C ALA A 204 -20.63 0.10 -2.29
N ARG A 205 -19.76 0.86 -1.62
CA ARG A 205 -18.30 0.80 -1.83
C ARG A 205 -17.71 -0.49 -1.28
N THR A 206 -18.18 -0.91 -0.10
CA THR A 206 -17.77 -2.15 0.55
C THR A 206 -18.17 -3.36 -0.28
N GLU A 207 -19.42 -3.44 -0.73
CA GLU A 207 -19.92 -4.53 -1.58
C GLU A 207 -19.19 -4.60 -2.92
N GLU A 208 -18.92 -3.47 -3.57
CA GLU A 208 -18.21 -3.44 -4.85
C GLU A 208 -16.79 -4.03 -4.71
N ILE A 209 -16.04 -3.61 -3.68
CA ILE A 209 -14.66 -4.08 -3.48
C ILE A 209 -14.64 -5.51 -2.96
N ILE A 210 -15.33 -5.80 -1.87
CA ILE A 210 -15.35 -7.15 -1.28
C ILE A 210 -15.94 -8.14 -2.28
N GLY A 211 -17.08 -7.80 -2.89
CA GLY A 211 -17.73 -8.66 -3.86
C GLY A 211 -16.86 -8.95 -5.09
N THR A 212 -16.11 -7.97 -5.58
CA THR A 212 -15.18 -8.16 -6.69
C THR A 212 -14.03 -9.08 -6.30
N LEU A 213 -13.41 -8.86 -5.15
CA LEU A 213 -12.26 -9.64 -4.70
C LEU A 213 -12.65 -11.07 -4.27
N VAL A 214 -13.79 -11.22 -3.58
CA VAL A 214 -14.31 -12.55 -3.23
C VAL A 214 -14.61 -13.38 -4.48
N LYS A 215 -15.23 -12.80 -5.51
CA LYS A 215 -15.43 -13.45 -6.81
C LYS A 215 -14.11 -13.84 -7.50
N ALA A 216 -13.04 -13.08 -7.25
CA ALA A 216 -11.69 -13.39 -7.73
C ALA A 216 -10.92 -14.38 -6.83
N GLY A 217 -11.59 -14.99 -5.83
CA GLY A 217 -11.03 -16.04 -4.96
C GLY A 217 -10.22 -15.52 -3.77
N PHE A 218 -10.39 -14.26 -3.39
CA PHE A 218 -9.72 -13.70 -2.21
C PHE A 218 -10.51 -13.96 -0.93
N ASN A 219 -9.77 -14.12 0.16
CA ASN A 219 -10.26 -14.03 1.52
C ASN A 219 -9.90 -12.69 2.12
N GLU A 220 -10.77 -12.10 2.93
CA GLU A 220 -10.46 -10.94 3.76
C GLU A 220 -9.89 -11.40 5.11
N THR A 221 -8.85 -10.70 5.58
CA THR A 221 -8.28 -10.94 6.92
C THR A 221 -9.31 -10.65 8.00
N GLN A 222 -9.48 -11.61 8.91
CA GLN A 222 -10.35 -11.49 10.07
C GLN A 222 -9.51 -11.28 11.33
N PHE A 223 -9.93 -10.33 12.18
CA PHE A 223 -9.25 -10.01 13.42
C PHE A 223 -10.09 -10.50 14.62
N SER A 224 -9.48 -11.25 15.52
CA SER A 224 -10.17 -11.73 16.74
C SER A 224 -10.68 -10.59 17.63
N LYS A 225 -9.95 -9.47 17.65
CA LYS A 225 -10.36 -8.19 18.21
C LYS A 225 -10.13 -7.14 17.15
N ASP A 226 -11.20 -6.80 16.41
CA ASP A 226 -11.13 -5.80 15.37
C ASP A 226 -11.14 -4.39 15.97
N GLN A 227 -10.06 -3.66 15.76
CA GLN A 227 -9.86 -2.29 16.22
C GLN A 227 -9.65 -1.33 15.04
N ARG A 228 -9.93 -1.78 13.79
CA ARG A 228 -9.81 -0.93 12.61
C ARG A 228 -10.68 0.32 12.76
N LEU A 229 -10.22 1.43 12.19
CA LEU A 229 -11.05 2.61 12.03
C LEU A 229 -12.30 2.26 11.21
N THR A 230 -13.45 2.64 11.73
CA THR A 230 -14.73 2.45 11.04
C THR A 230 -15.46 3.77 10.85
N ILE A 231 -16.14 3.92 9.72
CA ILE A 231 -17.13 4.98 9.48
C ILE A 231 -18.47 4.29 9.25
N LEU A 232 -19.50 4.70 9.99
CA LEU A 232 -20.83 4.08 9.96
C LEU A 232 -20.79 2.55 10.23
N GLY A 233 -19.81 2.09 11.02
CA GLY A 233 -19.61 0.67 11.32
C GLY A 233 -18.85 -0.12 10.27
N LEU A 234 -18.44 0.50 9.16
CA LEU A 234 -17.69 -0.13 8.08
C LEU A 234 -16.21 0.19 8.21
N PRO A 235 -15.30 -0.82 8.18
CA PRO A 235 -13.86 -0.57 8.21
C PRO A 235 -13.39 0.08 6.92
N LEU A 236 -12.35 0.92 7.02
CA LEU A 236 -11.74 1.59 5.87
C LEU A 236 -10.54 0.83 5.33
N ASP A 237 -9.81 0.17 6.23
CA ASP A 237 -8.56 -0.52 5.94
C ASP A 237 -8.80 -2.02 5.80
N HIS A 238 -8.28 -2.61 4.73
CA HIS A 238 -8.45 -4.03 4.44
C HIS A 238 -7.14 -4.69 4.03
N ILE A 239 -7.05 -6.00 4.30
CA ILE A 239 -6.04 -6.89 3.75
C ILE A 239 -6.78 -8.11 3.17
N PHE A 240 -6.70 -8.25 1.85
CA PHE A 240 -7.21 -9.40 1.10
C PHE A 240 -6.05 -10.28 0.68
N PHE A 241 -6.24 -11.58 0.68
CA PHE A 241 -5.21 -12.54 0.29
C PHE A 241 -5.78 -13.73 -0.47
N ARG A 242 -4.97 -14.30 -1.35
CA ARG A 242 -5.27 -15.51 -2.12
C ARG A 242 -4.04 -16.40 -2.20
N ASP A 243 -4.25 -17.72 -2.20
CA ASP A 243 -3.20 -18.75 -2.26
C ASP A 243 -2.18 -18.66 -1.10
N LEU A 244 -2.64 -18.23 0.07
CA LEU A 244 -1.91 -18.15 1.33
C LEU A 244 -2.77 -18.69 2.47
N GLU A 245 -2.11 -19.17 3.52
CA GLU A 245 -2.71 -19.43 4.82
C GLU A 245 -2.45 -18.23 5.75
N MET A 246 -3.49 -17.73 6.41
CA MET A 246 -3.36 -16.71 7.46
C MET A 246 -3.09 -17.39 8.80
N ILE A 247 -1.89 -17.19 9.35
CA ILE A 247 -1.46 -17.80 10.62
C ILE A 247 -1.92 -16.96 11.81
N ASN A 248 -1.78 -15.63 11.72
CA ASN A 248 -2.15 -14.71 12.79
C ASN A 248 -2.48 -13.33 12.22
N ALA A 249 -3.44 -12.64 12.85
CA ALA A 249 -3.81 -11.29 12.47
C ALA A 249 -4.15 -10.46 13.71
N LYS A 250 -3.64 -9.22 13.73
CA LYS A 250 -3.89 -8.24 14.81
C LYS A 250 -4.17 -6.88 14.19
N SER A 251 -5.25 -6.22 14.64
CA SER A 251 -5.41 -4.78 14.53
C SER A 251 -5.01 -4.15 15.86
N ILE A 252 -4.15 -3.12 15.84
CA ILE A 252 -3.42 -2.66 17.03
C ILE A 252 -3.86 -1.24 17.37
N ALA A 253 -4.59 -1.04 18.47
CA ALA A 253 -4.99 0.30 18.90
C ALA A 253 -3.78 1.22 19.06
N THR A 254 -3.88 2.43 18.55
CA THR A 254 -2.81 3.43 18.62
C THR A 254 -3.38 4.85 18.66
N ILE A 255 -2.56 5.76 19.18
CA ILE A 255 -2.80 7.21 19.09
C ILE A 255 -1.80 7.87 18.12
N ALA A 256 -1.01 7.07 17.41
CA ALA A 256 0.04 7.54 16.50
C ALA A 256 -0.46 7.78 15.06
N SER A 257 -1.71 7.47 14.79
CA SER A 257 -2.47 7.81 13.59
C SER A 257 -3.97 7.83 13.95
N ASP A 258 -4.80 8.37 13.10
CA ASP A 258 -6.26 8.21 13.12
C ASP A 258 -6.69 6.82 12.60
N HIS A 259 -5.81 6.12 11.89
CA HIS A 259 -6.00 4.73 11.48
C HIS A 259 -5.24 3.74 12.37
N THR A 260 -5.76 2.54 12.45
CA THR A 260 -5.25 1.43 13.26
C THR A 260 -4.38 0.52 12.40
N PRO A 261 -3.10 0.28 12.76
CA PRO A 261 -2.24 -0.63 11.99
C PRO A 261 -2.71 -2.08 12.10
N GLN A 262 -2.52 -2.80 11.02
CA GLN A 262 -2.83 -4.22 10.87
C GLN A 262 -1.53 -4.99 10.68
N LEU A 263 -1.27 -5.96 11.54
CA LEU A 263 -0.11 -6.86 11.44
C LEU A 263 -0.62 -8.28 11.21
N VAL A 264 -0.25 -8.87 10.09
CA VAL A 264 -0.72 -10.21 9.67
C VAL A 264 0.46 -11.07 9.29
N THR A 265 0.46 -12.31 9.77
CA THR A 265 1.43 -13.34 9.39
C THR A 265 0.76 -14.34 8.46
N PHE A 266 1.39 -14.60 7.35
CA PHE A 266 0.97 -15.55 6.33
C PHE A 266 1.97 -16.68 6.16
N SER A 267 1.51 -17.81 5.65
CA SER A 267 2.34 -18.91 5.15
C SER A 267 1.92 -19.30 3.75
N LEU A 268 2.88 -19.75 2.94
CA LEU A 268 2.56 -20.41 1.67
C LEU A 268 1.73 -21.66 1.94
N LEU A 269 0.72 -21.88 1.09
CA LEU A 269 0.00 -23.15 1.08
C LEU A 269 0.99 -24.26 0.64
N THR A 270 1.15 -25.27 1.48
CA THR A 270 1.85 -26.49 1.08
C THR A 270 1.01 -27.22 0.05
N LYS A 271 1.47 -27.25 -1.20
CA LYS A 271 0.86 -28.16 -2.19
C LYS A 271 1.18 -29.59 -1.77
N ASN A 272 0.17 -30.32 -1.29
CA ASN A 272 0.27 -31.77 -1.11
C ASN A 272 0.38 -32.46 -2.47
#